data_dc232139079ee96265bc7f62aba1a396
#
_entry.id   dc232139079ee96265bc7f62aba1a396
#
_cell.length_a   1.000
_cell.length_b   1.000
_cell.length_c   1.000
_cell.angle_alpha   90.00
_cell.angle_beta   90.00
_cell.angle_gamma   90.00
#
_symmetry.space_group_name_H-M   'P 1'
#
loop_
_entity.id
_entity.type
_entity.pdbx_description
1 polymer ?
#
loop_
_entity_poly.entity_id
_entity_poly.type
_entity_poly.pdbx_seq_one_letter_code
_entity_poly.pdbx_strand_id
1 'polypeptide(L)'
;EDECHRFEWRRPWDKGWIASFSRFCKEARRHDVCVLGGIAPGLDYEAYDDAAEFGRLLAKAKQLQDSGAQAVVLMFDDINEPPAGGYGPDGLPDHELHANIAARLDARLDAAVLITPRVYADEMSDDPVSHYRNLSAALPNDMPLFHCGSHIVADVDPLAAGNSLARQHISQRLILWDNIYCNDYCPRRLFVGRHAGRDGIAELMLNGTGMIETDLLLLSIMQAGDDDAAWRAALAEAGVPDAFFLLAPWFDLGVANDRAPLPPAAPEQPHFDAIETLLWKWKGALAREWYPFLFGLKHDLLIEAGRLPDLRVAKTQTPALASHLLQTGKGEIRERTYNDET
;
A
#
# COMPACT_ATOMS: atom_id res chain seq x y z
N GLU A 1 -7.13 6.29 7.49
CA GLU A 1 -8.35 5.62 7.03
C GLU A 1 -9.46 5.83 8.04
N ASP A 2 -10.65 6.21 7.59
CA ASP A 2 -11.82 6.21 8.43
C ASP A 2 -12.74 5.01 8.05
N GLU A 3 -13.51 4.52 8.99
CA GLU A 3 -14.43 3.41 8.76
C GLU A 3 -15.52 3.76 7.73
N CYS A 4 -15.79 5.05 7.53
CA CYS A 4 -16.83 5.53 6.64
C CYS A 4 -16.53 5.33 5.16
N HIS A 5 -15.29 5.13 4.74
CA HIS A 5 -15.00 4.87 3.34
C HIS A 5 -15.12 3.37 2.97
N ARG A 6 -14.95 2.45 3.93
CA ARG A 6 -14.94 0.99 3.72
C ARG A 6 -16.01 0.28 4.56
N PHE A 7 -15.85 0.14 5.87
CA PHE A 7 -16.76 -0.64 6.72
C PHE A 7 -18.16 -0.03 6.85
N GLU A 8 -18.23 1.30 6.89
CA GLU A 8 -19.49 2.05 6.97
C GLU A 8 -19.77 2.85 5.69
N TRP A 9 -19.40 2.33 4.52
CA TRP A 9 -19.52 3.06 3.26
C TRP A 9 -20.94 3.54 2.94
N ARG A 10 -21.97 2.87 3.46
CA ARG A 10 -23.38 3.28 3.34
C ARG A 10 -23.72 4.52 4.15
N ARG A 11 -22.93 4.79 5.21
CA ARG A 11 -23.13 5.93 6.09
C ARG A 11 -22.59 7.20 5.44
N PRO A 12 -23.43 8.26 5.30
CA PRO A 12 -22.92 9.53 4.79
C PRO A 12 -21.92 10.15 5.76
N TRP A 13 -20.93 10.87 5.21
CA TRP A 13 -20.04 11.67 6.06
C TRP A 13 -20.81 12.79 6.73
N ASP A 14 -20.43 13.12 7.95
CA ASP A 14 -21.04 14.20 8.70
C ASP A 14 -20.58 15.59 8.18
N LYS A 15 -21.29 16.63 8.67
CA LYS A 15 -21.01 18.02 8.25
C LYS A 15 -19.60 18.50 8.61
N GLY A 16 -19.05 18.00 9.74
CA GLY A 16 -17.71 18.38 10.20
C GLY A 16 -16.62 17.79 9.28
N TRP A 17 -16.75 16.52 8.93
CA TRP A 17 -15.86 15.86 8.00
C TRP A 17 -15.94 16.53 6.60
N ILE A 18 -17.15 16.74 6.06
CA ILE A 18 -17.36 17.39 4.77
C ILE A 18 -16.71 18.80 4.74
N ALA A 19 -16.89 19.59 5.80
CA ALA A 19 -16.29 20.92 5.87
C ALA A 19 -14.75 20.86 5.90
N SER A 20 -14.18 19.86 6.57
CA SER A 20 -12.73 19.65 6.63
C SER A 20 -12.18 19.18 5.29
N PHE A 21 -12.82 18.22 4.66
CA PHE A 21 -12.44 17.69 3.35
C PHE A 21 -12.55 18.79 2.26
N SER A 22 -13.63 19.62 2.30
CA SER A 22 -13.76 20.74 1.36
C SER A 22 -12.64 21.79 1.53
N ARG A 23 -12.20 22.04 2.77
CA ARG A 23 -11.02 22.92 3.00
C ARG A 23 -9.75 22.32 2.44
N PHE A 24 -9.56 21.01 2.64
CA PHE A 24 -8.42 20.27 2.11
C PHE A 24 -8.40 20.33 0.57
N CYS A 25 -9.52 20.01 -0.10
CA CYS A 25 -9.63 20.09 -1.56
C CYS A 25 -9.35 21.50 -2.09
N LYS A 26 -9.84 22.52 -1.37
CA LYS A 26 -9.57 23.93 -1.75
C LYS A 26 -8.10 24.28 -1.62
N GLU A 27 -7.44 23.82 -0.57
CA GLU A 27 -6.00 24.07 -0.38
C GLU A 27 -5.16 23.31 -1.40
N ALA A 28 -5.43 22.02 -1.64
CA ALA A 28 -4.78 21.22 -2.66
C ALA A 28 -4.84 21.90 -4.05
N ARG A 29 -6.01 22.41 -4.42
CA ARG A 29 -6.20 23.12 -5.70
C ARG A 29 -5.37 24.41 -5.82
N ARG A 30 -5.03 25.07 -4.71
CA ARG A 30 -4.13 26.25 -4.72
C ARG A 30 -2.69 25.88 -5.05
N HIS A 31 -2.35 24.63 -4.88
CA HIS A 31 -1.04 24.05 -5.18
C HIS A 31 -1.06 23.16 -6.43
N ASP A 32 -2.10 23.29 -7.27
CA ASP A 32 -2.29 22.49 -8.48
C ASP A 32 -2.31 20.97 -8.21
N VAL A 33 -2.76 20.57 -7.01
CA VAL A 33 -2.91 19.17 -6.61
C VAL A 33 -4.36 18.73 -6.77
N CYS A 34 -4.57 17.66 -7.53
CA CYS A 34 -5.86 16.99 -7.67
C CYS A 34 -6.13 16.09 -6.46
N VAL A 35 -7.35 16.14 -5.94
CA VAL A 35 -7.80 15.27 -4.86
C VAL A 35 -8.76 14.22 -5.40
N LEU A 36 -8.45 12.97 -5.17
CA LEU A 36 -9.30 11.83 -5.47
C LEU A 36 -9.88 11.29 -4.15
N GLY A 37 -11.17 11.00 -4.15
CA GLY A 37 -11.85 10.44 -2.97
C GLY A 37 -12.16 8.96 -3.16
N GLY A 38 -11.73 8.09 -2.24
CA GLY A 38 -11.95 6.65 -2.31
C GLY A 38 -13.22 6.20 -1.58
N ILE A 39 -13.92 5.20 -2.14
CA ILE A 39 -15.02 4.48 -1.50
C ILE A 39 -14.83 2.99 -1.81
N ALA A 40 -14.88 2.13 -0.78
CA ALA A 40 -14.70 0.68 -0.90
C ALA A 40 -15.97 -0.09 -0.52
N PRO A 41 -16.93 -0.25 -1.45
CA PRO A 41 -18.20 -0.93 -1.15
C PRO A 41 -18.11 -2.46 -1.21
N GLY A 42 -16.96 -3.01 -1.65
CA GLY A 42 -16.84 -4.41 -2.06
C GLY A 42 -17.01 -5.45 -0.96
N LEU A 43 -16.81 -5.10 0.31
CA LEU A 43 -16.90 -6.06 1.42
C LEU A 43 -18.30 -6.67 1.59
N ASP A 44 -19.35 -5.87 1.37
CA ASP A 44 -20.72 -6.25 1.73
C ASP A 44 -21.78 -5.63 0.81
N TYR A 45 -21.43 -5.29 -0.44
CA TYR A 45 -22.39 -4.80 -1.41
C TYR A 45 -23.45 -5.87 -1.71
N GLU A 46 -24.70 -5.56 -1.39
CA GLU A 46 -25.83 -6.49 -1.56
C GLU A 46 -26.43 -6.41 -2.97
N ALA A 47 -25.90 -7.19 -3.91
CA ALA A 47 -26.36 -7.19 -5.29
C ALA A 47 -27.83 -7.64 -5.45
N TYR A 48 -28.43 -8.27 -4.44
CA TYR A 48 -29.87 -8.59 -4.39
C TYR A 48 -30.76 -7.35 -4.18
N ASP A 49 -30.24 -6.30 -3.53
CA ASP A 49 -30.91 -5.00 -3.38
C ASP A 49 -30.14 -3.91 -4.12
N ASP A 50 -29.67 -4.22 -5.32
CA ASP A 50 -28.77 -3.38 -6.11
C ASP A 50 -29.26 -1.94 -6.28
N ALA A 51 -30.56 -1.73 -6.46
CA ALA A 51 -31.11 -0.37 -6.65
C ALA A 51 -30.92 0.52 -5.41
N ALA A 52 -31.13 -0.02 -4.21
CA ALA A 52 -30.94 0.71 -2.96
C ALA A 52 -29.47 0.89 -2.63
N GLU A 53 -28.66 -0.17 -2.81
CA GLU A 53 -27.21 -0.12 -2.59
C GLU A 53 -26.51 0.89 -3.50
N PHE A 54 -26.82 0.84 -4.80
CA PHE A 54 -26.31 1.81 -5.74
C PHE A 54 -26.75 3.24 -5.41
N GLY A 55 -28.00 3.41 -4.97
CA GLY A 55 -28.48 4.73 -4.52
C GLY A 55 -27.68 5.30 -3.36
N ARG A 56 -27.31 4.46 -2.37
CA ARG A 56 -26.46 4.85 -1.24
C ARG A 56 -25.04 5.19 -1.70
N LEU A 57 -24.45 4.36 -2.57
CA LEU A 57 -23.13 4.58 -3.14
C LEU A 57 -23.07 5.89 -3.93
N LEU A 58 -24.04 6.14 -4.80
CA LEU A 58 -24.12 7.37 -5.58
C LEU A 58 -24.24 8.60 -4.67
N ALA A 59 -25.08 8.53 -3.64
CA ALA A 59 -25.20 9.63 -2.68
C ALA A 59 -23.89 9.91 -1.94
N LYS A 60 -23.16 8.86 -1.58
CA LYS A 60 -21.86 8.94 -0.94
C LYS A 60 -20.80 9.56 -1.87
N ALA A 61 -20.74 9.10 -3.12
CA ALA A 61 -19.83 9.63 -4.13
C ALA A 61 -20.10 11.10 -4.45
N LYS A 62 -21.35 11.50 -4.48
CA LYS A 62 -21.75 12.91 -4.63
C LYS A 62 -21.26 13.78 -3.48
N GLN A 63 -21.22 13.28 -2.24
CA GLN A 63 -20.63 14.03 -1.13
C GLN A 63 -19.15 14.36 -1.38
N LEU A 64 -18.37 13.43 -1.95
CA LEU A 64 -16.96 13.69 -2.33
C LEU A 64 -16.86 14.72 -3.44
N GLN A 65 -17.63 14.53 -4.53
CA GLN A 65 -17.66 15.48 -5.65
C GLN A 65 -18.05 16.89 -5.19
N ASP A 66 -19.16 17.03 -4.47
CA ASP A 66 -19.69 18.30 -3.99
C ASP A 66 -18.74 18.98 -2.99
N SER A 67 -17.90 18.19 -2.30
CA SER A 67 -16.85 18.70 -1.42
C SER A 67 -15.57 19.11 -2.16
N GLY A 68 -15.48 18.85 -3.47
CA GLY A 68 -14.41 19.32 -4.33
C GLY A 68 -13.40 18.27 -4.78
N ALA A 69 -13.66 16.98 -4.54
CA ALA A 69 -12.87 15.91 -5.16
C ALA A 69 -13.03 15.97 -6.69
N GLN A 70 -11.93 15.83 -7.40
CA GLN A 70 -11.90 15.87 -8.87
C GLN A 70 -12.14 14.50 -9.51
N ALA A 71 -11.93 13.44 -8.72
CA ALA A 71 -12.29 12.08 -9.11
C ALA A 71 -12.76 11.26 -7.92
N VAL A 72 -13.49 10.19 -8.19
CA VAL A 72 -13.91 9.18 -7.22
C VAL A 72 -13.25 7.85 -7.59
N VAL A 73 -12.62 7.21 -6.63
CA VAL A 73 -12.03 5.89 -6.80
C VAL A 73 -12.94 4.85 -6.16
N LEU A 74 -13.44 3.92 -6.97
CA LEU A 74 -14.10 2.72 -6.47
C LEU A 74 -13.06 1.66 -6.15
N MET A 75 -12.95 1.30 -4.89
CA MET A 75 -11.97 0.36 -4.39
C MET A 75 -12.64 -0.98 -4.07
N PHE A 76 -12.31 -2.02 -4.84
CA PHE A 76 -12.72 -3.40 -4.62
C PHE A 76 -11.55 -4.30 -4.18
N ASP A 77 -10.46 -3.66 -3.74
CA ASP A 77 -9.30 -4.31 -3.15
C ASP A 77 -9.63 -4.97 -1.81
N ASP A 78 -8.83 -5.96 -1.42
CA ASP A 78 -8.88 -6.65 -0.12
C ASP A 78 -10.26 -7.21 0.24
N ILE A 79 -10.97 -7.73 -0.73
CA ILE A 79 -12.23 -8.45 -0.54
C ILE A 79 -12.08 -9.93 -0.86
N ASN A 80 -12.94 -10.75 -0.27
CA ASN A 80 -12.98 -12.18 -0.53
C ASN A 80 -13.32 -12.47 -2.00
N GLU A 81 -12.99 -13.68 -2.43
CA GLU A 81 -13.50 -14.19 -3.70
C GLU A 81 -15.04 -14.20 -3.73
N PRO A 82 -15.63 -14.06 -4.93
CA PRO A 82 -17.07 -14.10 -5.07
C PRO A 82 -17.63 -15.44 -4.55
N PRO A 83 -18.87 -15.44 -4.06
CA PRO A 83 -19.57 -16.69 -3.74
C PRO A 83 -19.55 -17.66 -4.92
N ALA A 84 -19.57 -18.97 -4.67
CA ALA A 84 -19.53 -19.99 -5.72
C ALA A 84 -20.63 -19.86 -6.79
N GLY A 85 -21.73 -19.15 -6.50
CA GLY A 85 -22.79 -18.84 -7.44
C GLY A 85 -22.74 -17.43 -8.05
N GLY A 86 -21.68 -16.67 -7.77
CA GLY A 86 -21.60 -15.26 -8.15
C GLY A 86 -22.44 -14.33 -7.27
N TYR A 87 -22.55 -13.07 -7.66
CA TYR A 87 -23.29 -12.04 -6.93
C TYR A 87 -24.71 -11.87 -7.45
N GLY A 88 -25.64 -11.65 -6.53
CA GLY A 88 -27.03 -11.35 -6.85
C GLY A 88 -27.82 -12.53 -7.45
N PRO A 89 -29.07 -12.27 -7.89
CA PRO A 89 -29.96 -13.31 -8.42
C PRO A 89 -29.46 -13.90 -9.76
N ASP A 90 -28.69 -13.13 -10.52
CA ASP A 90 -28.18 -13.51 -11.85
C ASP A 90 -26.80 -14.19 -11.77
N GLY A 91 -26.21 -14.33 -10.57
CA GLY A 91 -24.93 -14.97 -10.37
C GLY A 91 -23.78 -14.25 -11.05
N LEU A 92 -23.75 -12.92 -11.01
CA LEU A 92 -22.71 -12.11 -11.70
C LEU A 92 -21.31 -12.40 -11.16
N PRO A 93 -20.32 -12.60 -12.04
CA PRO A 93 -18.92 -12.63 -11.60
C PRO A 93 -18.47 -11.24 -11.14
N ASP A 94 -17.42 -11.20 -10.31
CA ASP A 94 -16.91 -9.95 -9.70
C ASP A 94 -16.57 -8.87 -10.73
N HIS A 95 -15.89 -9.23 -11.81
CA HIS A 95 -15.52 -8.29 -12.87
C HIS A 95 -16.72 -7.63 -13.55
N GLU A 96 -17.84 -8.35 -13.72
CA GLU A 96 -19.05 -7.79 -14.31
C GLU A 96 -19.79 -6.90 -13.30
N LEU A 97 -19.93 -7.33 -12.05
CA LEU A 97 -20.53 -6.52 -10.99
C LEU A 97 -19.77 -5.22 -10.79
N HIS A 98 -18.46 -5.30 -10.62
CA HIS A 98 -17.61 -4.13 -10.37
C HIS A 98 -17.62 -3.17 -11.56
N ALA A 99 -17.50 -3.67 -12.78
CA ALA A 99 -17.58 -2.86 -14.00
C ALA A 99 -18.94 -2.19 -14.16
N ASN A 100 -20.03 -2.91 -13.87
CA ASN A 100 -21.41 -2.35 -13.92
C ASN A 100 -21.57 -1.20 -12.91
N ILE A 101 -21.15 -1.40 -11.66
CA ILE A 101 -21.20 -0.36 -10.62
C ILE A 101 -20.40 0.85 -11.06
N ALA A 102 -19.16 0.65 -11.55
CA ALA A 102 -18.28 1.72 -11.97
C ALA A 102 -18.86 2.52 -13.16
N ALA A 103 -19.32 1.86 -14.21
CA ALA A 103 -19.92 2.51 -15.38
C ALA A 103 -21.19 3.29 -15.02
N ARG A 104 -22.04 2.75 -14.15
CA ARG A 104 -23.26 3.44 -13.67
C ARG A 104 -22.92 4.66 -12.84
N LEU A 105 -21.85 4.61 -12.05
CA LEU A 105 -21.40 5.73 -11.23
C LEU A 105 -20.83 6.83 -12.11
N ASP A 106 -19.97 6.49 -13.07
CA ASP A 106 -19.38 7.42 -14.03
C ASP A 106 -20.46 8.15 -14.83
N ALA A 107 -21.51 7.45 -15.27
CA ALA A 107 -22.64 8.06 -15.96
C ALA A 107 -23.49 9.03 -15.09
N ARG A 108 -23.25 9.14 -13.79
CA ARG A 108 -24.05 9.94 -12.83
C ARG A 108 -23.26 10.99 -12.09
N LEU A 109 -21.95 11.02 -12.21
CA LEU A 109 -21.05 12.00 -11.63
C LEU A 109 -20.49 12.90 -12.72
N ASP A 110 -20.19 14.14 -12.35
CA ASP A 110 -19.37 15.05 -13.16
C ASP A 110 -17.87 14.82 -12.91
N ALA A 111 -17.52 14.27 -11.75
CA ALA A 111 -16.17 13.86 -11.40
C ALA A 111 -15.81 12.56 -12.12
N ALA A 112 -14.56 12.42 -12.56
CA ALA A 112 -14.08 11.18 -13.17
C ALA A 112 -14.17 10.00 -12.18
N VAL A 113 -14.42 8.80 -12.69
CA VAL A 113 -14.42 7.57 -11.89
C VAL A 113 -13.22 6.71 -12.27
N LEU A 114 -12.49 6.25 -11.26
CA LEU A 114 -11.42 5.27 -11.38
C LEU A 114 -11.78 4.04 -10.57
N ILE A 115 -11.15 2.92 -10.86
CA ILE A 115 -11.40 1.66 -10.16
C ILE A 115 -10.10 1.02 -9.67
N THR A 116 -10.12 0.43 -8.47
CA THR A 116 -9.16 -0.57 -8.03
C THR A 116 -9.89 -1.91 -8.04
N PRO A 117 -9.55 -2.85 -8.92
CA PRO A 117 -10.23 -4.14 -9.00
C PRO A 117 -9.85 -5.05 -7.83
N ARG A 118 -10.60 -6.14 -7.60
CA ARG A 118 -10.27 -7.14 -6.59
C ARG A 118 -8.91 -7.79 -6.87
N VAL A 119 -8.65 -8.15 -8.11
CA VAL A 119 -7.34 -8.65 -8.54
C VAL A 119 -6.52 -7.46 -9.04
N TYR A 120 -5.85 -6.81 -8.13
CA TYR A 120 -5.02 -5.62 -8.39
C TYR A 120 -3.51 -5.93 -8.48
N ALA A 121 -3.13 -7.22 -8.36
CA ALA A 121 -1.80 -7.74 -8.64
C ALA A 121 -1.92 -9.12 -9.28
N ASP A 122 -0.96 -9.49 -10.14
CA ASP A 122 -1.02 -10.77 -10.87
C ASP A 122 -1.04 -11.97 -9.93
N GLU A 123 -0.34 -11.90 -8.79
CA GLU A 123 -0.26 -12.97 -7.77
C GLU A 123 -1.57 -13.24 -7.02
N MET A 124 -2.59 -12.40 -7.16
CA MET A 124 -3.85 -12.53 -6.42
C MET A 124 -4.87 -13.48 -7.05
N SER A 125 -4.53 -14.10 -8.18
CA SER A 125 -5.44 -15.01 -8.88
C SER A 125 -4.67 -16.17 -9.47
N ASP A 126 -5.24 -17.37 -9.44
CA ASP A 126 -4.72 -18.56 -10.13
C ASP A 126 -4.83 -18.44 -11.65
N ASP A 127 -5.77 -17.63 -12.15
CA ASP A 127 -5.95 -17.30 -13.59
C ASP A 127 -6.13 -15.78 -13.79
N PRO A 128 -5.07 -14.99 -13.59
CA PRO A 128 -5.15 -13.54 -13.75
C PRO A 128 -5.43 -13.11 -15.19
N VAL A 129 -4.99 -13.90 -16.18
CA VAL A 129 -5.19 -13.58 -17.61
C VAL A 129 -6.67 -13.55 -17.98
N SER A 130 -7.42 -14.58 -17.61
CA SER A 130 -8.87 -14.61 -17.84
C SER A 130 -9.58 -13.51 -17.10
N HIS A 131 -9.20 -13.27 -15.83
CA HIS A 131 -9.77 -12.19 -15.04
C HIS A 131 -9.57 -10.82 -15.71
N TYR A 132 -8.34 -10.50 -16.13
CA TYR A 132 -8.03 -9.20 -16.76
C TYR A 132 -8.73 -9.00 -18.09
N ARG A 133 -8.79 -10.03 -18.93
CA ARG A 133 -9.52 -9.96 -20.22
C ARG A 133 -11.00 -9.67 -20.00
N ASN A 134 -11.61 -10.37 -19.05
CA ASN A 134 -13.02 -10.21 -18.74
C ASN A 134 -13.31 -8.83 -18.14
N LEU A 135 -12.48 -8.39 -17.18
CA LEU A 135 -12.58 -7.06 -16.58
C LEU A 135 -12.42 -5.97 -17.64
N SER A 136 -11.39 -6.09 -18.49
CA SER A 136 -11.12 -5.11 -19.55
C SER A 136 -12.26 -5.03 -20.58
N ALA A 137 -12.91 -6.17 -20.89
CA ALA A 137 -14.05 -6.21 -21.78
C ALA A 137 -15.33 -5.60 -21.17
N ALA A 138 -15.48 -5.68 -19.85
CA ALA A 138 -16.65 -5.19 -19.13
C ALA A 138 -16.57 -3.69 -18.76
N LEU A 139 -15.36 -3.16 -18.55
CA LEU A 139 -15.13 -1.77 -18.18
C LEU A 139 -15.26 -0.81 -19.40
N PRO A 140 -15.72 0.43 -19.20
CA PRO A 140 -15.55 1.49 -20.19
C PRO A 140 -14.10 1.63 -20.66
N ASN A 141 -13.89 1.86 -21.96
CA ASN A 141 -12.55 1.87 -22.55
C ASN A 141 -11.63 2.98 -21.98
N ASP A 142 -12.21 4.08 -21.55
CA ASP A 142 -11.51 5.27 -21.04
C ASP A 142 -11.40 5.31 -19.52
N MET A 143 -11.97 4.33 -18.81
CA MET A 143 -11.95 4.29 -17.34
C MET A 143 -10.56 3.85 -16.84
N PRO A 144 -9.82 4.70 -16.12
CA PRO A 144 -8.52 4.30 -15.59
C PRO A 144 -8.68 3.33 -14.42
N LEU A 145 -7.69 2.47 -14.25
CA LEU A 145 -7.66 1.57 -13.12
C LEU A 145 -6.28 1.50 -12.46
N PHE A 146 -6.28 1.30 -11.15
CA PHE A 146 -5.08 1.08 -10.35
C PHE A 146 -4.68 -0.40 -10.38
N HIS A 147 -3.37 -0.65 -10.43
CA HIS A 147 -2.81 -2.00 -10.43
C HIS A 147 -1.39 -2.00 -9.85
N CYS A 148 -1.05 -2.98 -9.02
CA CYS A 148 0.28 -3.08 -8.41
C CYS A 148 1.32 -3.77 -9.30
N GLY A 149 0.92 -4.34 -10.42
CA GLY A 149 1.81 -5.10 -11.30
C GLY A 149 1.85 -6.59 -10.95
N SER A 150 3.02 -7.21 -11.09
CA SER A 150 3.17 -8.66 -10.84
C SER A 150 2.89 -9.06 -9.40
N HIS A 151 3.18 -8.20 -8.44
CA HIS A 151 3.05 -8.46 -7.01
C HIS A 151 2.42 -7.26 -6.30
N ILE A 152 1.76 -7.51 -5.16
CA ILE A 152 1.18 -6.47 -4.30
C ILE A 152 2.27 -5.49 -3.87
N VAL A 153 3.43 -6.01 -3.47
CA VAL A 153 4.62 -5.20 -3.18
C VAL A 153 5.72 -5.61 -4.17
N ALA A 154 5.85 -4.85 -5.24
CA ALA A 154 6.86 -5.11 -6.26
C ALA A 154 8.17 -4.38 -5.96
N ASP A 155 9.28 -5.09 -6.10
CA ASP A 155 10.64 -4.58 -5.90
C ASP A 155 11.30 -4.05 -7.18
N VAL A 156 10.96 -4.60 -8.34
CA VAL A 156 11.48 -4.20 -9.66
C VAL A 156 10.34 -3.95 -10.62
N ASP A 157 10.54 -3.05 -11.56
CA ASP A 157 9.66 -2.62 -12.64
C ASP A 157 8.29 -3.36 -12.72
N PRO A 158 7.33 -2.96 -11.87
CA PRO A 158 6.10 -3.72 -11.64
C PRO A 158 5.20 -3.77 -12.87
N LEU A 159 5.29 -2.80 -13.77
CA LEU A 159 4.49 -2.70 -14.99
C LEU A 159 5.31 -2.91 -16.26
N ALA A 160 6.53 -3.45 -16.20
CA ALA A 160 7.27 -3.81 -17.40
C ALA A 160 6.46 -4.80 -18.24
N ALA A 161 6.47 -4.60 -19.56
CA ALA A 161 5.67 -5.40 -20.49
C ALA A 161 5.94 -6.91 -20.41
N GLY A 162 7.12 -7.32 -19.92
CA GLY A 162 7.47 -8.73 -19.68
C GLY A 162 7.08 -9.27 -18.31
N ASN A 163 6.78 -8.40 -17.35
CA ASN A 163 6.58 -8.78 -15.94
C ASN A 163 5.12 -8.69 -15.52
N SER A 164 4.31 -7.82 -16.14
CA SER A 164 2.91 -7.62 -15.76
C SER A 164 1.95 -8.20 -16.79
N LEU A 165 1.12 -9.15 -16.36
CA LEU A 165 0.02 -9.71 -17.16
C LEU A 165 -1.09 -8.68 -17.36
N ALA A 166 -1.35 -7.83 -16.37
CA ALA A 166 -2.33 -6.76 -16.50
C ALA A 166 -2.00 -5.85 -17.69
N ARG A 167 -0.74 -5.43 -17.84
CA ARG A 167 -0.31 -4.61 -18.97
C ARG A 167 -0.49 -5.27 -20.35
N GLN A 168 -0.50 -6.59 -20.40
CA GLN A 168 -0.69 -7.35 -21.62
C GLN A 168 -2.17 -7.56 -21.99
N HIS A 169 -3.06 -7.56 -20.99
CA HIS A 169 -4.44 -8.00 -21.17
C HIS A 169 -5.51 -6.98 -20.79
N ILE A 170 -5.12 -5.84 -20.19
CA ILE A 170 -6.01 -4.71 -19.91
C ILE A 170 -5.74 -3.61 -20.95
N SER A 171 -6.81 -3.16 -21.62
CA SER A 171 -6.73 -2.10 -22.62
C SER A 171 -6.89 -0.70 -22.05
N GLN A 172 -7.46 -0.59 -20.86
CA GLN A 172 -7.65 0.66 -20.13
C GLN A 172 -6.30 1.23 -19.66
N ARG A 173 -6.32 2.51 -19.30
CA ARG A 173 -5.16 3.20 -18.73
C ARG A 173 -4.85 2.64 -17.34
N LEU A 174 -3.66 2.04 -17.20
CA LEU A 174 -3.16 1.53 -15.93
C LEU A 174 -2.39 2.62 -15.19
N ILE A 175 -2.74 2.82 -13.92
CA ILE A 175 -2.01 3.65 -12.97
C ILE A 175 -1.34 2.71 -11.96
N LEU A 176 -0.03 2.78 -11.82
CA LEU A 176 0.66 1.96 -10.82
C LEU A 176 0.20 2.36 -9.41
N TRP A 177 -0.32 1.40 -8.64
CA TRP A 177 -0.44 1.52 -7.20
C TRP A 177 0.82 0.95 -6.56
N ASP A 178 1.75 1.84 -6.20
CA ASP A 178 3.08 1.45 -5.75
C ASP A 178 3.13 1.28 -4.23
N ASN A 179 3.24 0.04 -3.80
CA ASN A 179 3.31 -0.37 -2.40
C ASN A 179 4.75 -0.52 -1.88
N ILE A 180 5.76 -0.06 -2.64
CA ILE A 180 7.17 -0.29 -2.26
C ILE A 180 7.50 0.20 -0.85
N TYR A 181 6.89 1.30 -0.41
CA TYR A 181 7.14 1.91 0.90
C TYR A 181 6.06 1.63 1.93
N CYS A 182 4.92 1.06 1.57
CA CYS A 182 3.84 0.82 2.52
C CYS A 182 4.27 -0.12 3.65
N ASN A 183 3.65 0.02 4.81
CA ASN A 183 3.94 -0.77 6.00
C ASN A 183 2.68 -1.32 6.70
N ASP A 184 1.53 -1.20 6.08
CA ASP A 184 0.24 -1.66 6.59
C ASP A 184 0.20 -3.19 6.77
N TYR A 185 0.82 -3.94 5.86
CA TYR A 185 0.95 -5.40 5.96
C TYR A 185 2.05 -5.85 6.94
N CYS A 186 2.98 -4.96 7.30
CA CYS A 186 4.05 -5.21 8.27
C CYS A 186 4.27 -3.94 9.09
N PRO A 187 3.50 -3.70 10.18
CA PRO A 187 3.48 -2.44 10.93
C PRO A 187 4.84 -2.00 11.51
N ARG A 188 5.84 -2.87 11.48
CA ARG A 188 7.21 -2.55 11.92
C ARG A 188 8.20 -2.41 10.78
N ARG A 189 7.72 -2.50 9.54
CA ARG A 189 8.54 -2.23 8.36
C ARG A 189 8.78 -0.73 8.24
N LEU A 190 10.05 -0.37 8.03
CA LEU A 190 10.46 0.95 7.62
C LEU A 190 11.42 0.79 6.44
N PHE A 191 10.89 0.86 5.23
CA PHE A 191 11.68 0.85 4.02
C PHE A 191 11.76 2.27 3.47
N VAL A 192 12.97 2.78 3.29
CA VAL A 192 13.26 4.11 2.73
C VAL A 192 14.42 4.00 1.72
N GLY A 193 14.51 2.86 1.06
CA GLY A 193 15.45 2.60 -0.02
C GLY A 193 15.17 3.45 -1.26
N ARG A 194 16.01 3.32 -2.28
CA ARG A 194 15.84 4.02 -3.56
C ARG A 194 14.54 3.63 -4.26
N HIS A 195 13.95 4.57 -4.96
CA HIS A 195 12.75 4.34 -5.77
C HIS A 195 13.15 3.80 -7.16
N ALA A 196 13.79 2.62 -7.15
CA ALA A 196 14.34 1.99 -8.34
C ALA A 196 13.27 1.23 -9.15
N GLY A 197 13.52 1.02 -10.46
CA GLY A 197 12.69 0.19 -11.33
C GLY A 197 11.34 0.81 -11.67
N ARG A 198 11.17 2.13 -11.56
CA ARG A 198 9.96 2.86 -11.93
C ARG A 198 10.16 3.78 -13.14
N ASP A 199 11.33 3.70 -13.77
CA ASP A 199 11.64 4.49 -14.95
C ASP A 199 10.66 4.15 -16.10
N GLY A 200 10.08 5.17 -16.71
CA GLY A 200 9.12 5.00 -17.80
C GLY A 200 7.68 4.67 -17.37
N ILE A 201 7.39 4.63 -16.08
CA ILE A 201 6.01 4.62 -15.56
C ILE A 201 5.47 6.04 -15.63
N ALA A 202 4.45 6.25 -16.48
CA ALA A 202 3.90 7.59 -16.71
C ALA A 202 3.02 8.09 -15.56
N GLU A 203 2.35 7.18 -14.88
CA GLU A 203 1.41 7.49 -13.81
C GLU A 203 1.54 6.48 -12.67
N LEU A 204 1.78 7.00 -11.49
CA LEU A 204 1.85 6.17 -10.30
C LEU A 204 1.20 6.87 -9.11
N MET A 205 0.62 6.09 -8.21
CA MET A 205 0.17 6.48 -6.89
C MET A 205 1.03 5.77 -5.85
N LEU A 206 1.71 6.53 -5.03
CA LEU A 206 2.48 5.97 -3.92
C LEU A 206 1.54 5.66 -2.74
N ASN A 207 1.55 4.40 -2.29
CA ASN A 207 1.00 4.07 -0.99
C ASN A 207 2.05 4.39 0.08
N GLY A 208 1.79 5.42 0.87
CA GLY A 208 2.72 5.91 1.90
C GLY A 208 2.68 5.09 3.19
N THR A 209 3.33 5.61 4.20
CA THR A 209 3.43 4.97 5.53
C THR A 209 2.40 5.51 6.52
N GLY A 210 1.73 6.62 6.20
CA GLY A 210 0.89 7.36 7.14
C GLY A 210 1.67 8.16 8.19
N MET A 211 3.00 8.19 8.08
CA MET A 211 3.89 9.00 8.92
C MET A 211 4.32 10.24 8.16
N ILE A 212 3.89 11.41 8.61
CA ILE A 212 3.97 12.68 7.84
C ILE A 212 5.40 13.01 7.42
N GLU A 213 6.35 12.97 8.34
CA GLU A 213 7.75 13.33 8.05
C GLU A 213 8.42 12.29 7.15
N THR A 214 8.08 11.03 7.35
CA THR A 214 8.56 9.93 6.51
C THR A 214 7.99 10.06 5.10
N ASP A 215 6.69 10.31 4.95
CA ASP A 215 6.05 10.44 3.64
C ASP A 215 6.59 11.67 2.86
N LEU A 216 6.89 12.77 3.54
CA LEU A 216 7.58 13.91 2.93
C LEU A 216 8.99 13.53 2.43
N LEU A 217 9.75 12.75 3.21
CA LEU A 217 11.04 12.21 2.77
C LEU A 217 10.88 11.28 1.57
N LEU A 218 9.86 10.41 1.55
CA LEU A 218 9.59 9.51 0.44
C LEU A 218 9.35 10.25 -0.89
N LEU A 219 8.67 11.40 -0.87
CA LEU A 219 8.53 12.24 -2.05
C LEU A 219 9.88 12.72 -2.61
N SER A 220 10.82 13.06 -1.72
CA SER A 220 12.19 13.43 -2.13
C SER A 220 12.98 12.23 -2.67
N ILE A 221 12.80 11.05 -2.07
CA ILE A 221 13.41 9.80 -2.55
C ILE A 221 12.84 9.41 -3.93
N MET A 222 11.52 9.57 -4.14
CA MET A 222 10.92 9.34 -5.46
C MET A 222 11.54 10.23 -6.54
N GLN A 223 11.80 11.50 -6.22
CA GLN A 223 12.51 12.42 -7.13
C GLN A 223 13.94 11.95 -7.45
N ALA A 224 14.63 11.36 -6.48
CA ALA A 224 15.98 10.82 -6.66
C ALA A 224 15.98 9.57 -7.56
N GLY A 225 14.88 8.83 -7.63
CA GLY A 225 14.76 7.61 -8.42
C GLY A 225 15.78 6.54 -7.98
N ASP A 226 16.55 6.01 -8.93
CA ASP A 226 17.58 4.98 -8.68
C ASP A 226 18.99 5.57 -8.46
N ASP A 227 19.14 6.89 -8.39
CA ASP A 227 20.42 7.54 -8.15
C ASP A 227 20.83 7.47 -6.67
N ASP A 228 21.90 6.73 -6.35
CA ASP A 228 22.42 6.56 -4.97
C ASP A 228 22.86 7.89 -4.35
N ALA A 229 23.48 8.78 -5.12
CA ALA A 229 23.97 10.06 -4.60
C ALA A 229 22.79 11.00 -4.28
N ALA A 230 21.80 11.06 -5.15
CA ALA A 230 20.58 11.84 -4.92
C ALA A 230 19.75 11.27 -3.76
N TRP A 231 19.65 9.95 -3.63
CA TRP A 231 19.01 9.29 -2.49
C TRP A 231 19.69 9.66 -1.16
N ARG A 232 21.02 9.58 -1.11
CA ARG A 232 21.78 9.99 0.09
C ARG A 232 21.61 11.47 0.41
N ALA A 233 21.56 12.32 -0.60
CA ALA A 233 21.30 13.75 -0.42
C ALA A 233 19.92 14.01 0.16
N ALA A 234 18.88 13.33 -0.32
CA ALA A 234 17.51 13.45 0.21
C ALA A 234 17.43 13.06 1.70
N LEU A 235 18.09 11.97 2.09
CA LEU A 235 18.18 11.56 3.50
C LEU A 235 18.93 12.61 4.35
N ALA A 236 20.06 13.13 3.85
CA ALA A 236 20.85 14.13 4.55
C ALA A 236 20.08 15.46 4.73
N GLU A 237 19.36 15.93 3.70
CA GLU A 237 18.48 17.11 3.76
C GLU A 237 17.34 16.94 4.79
N ALA A 238 16.80 15.75 4.91
CA ALA A 238 15.84 15.41 5.96
C ALA A 238 16.45 15.27 7.36
N GLY A 239 17.77 15.46 7.49
CA GLY A 239 18.51 15.40 8.75
C GLY A 239 18.73 13.97 9.26
N VAL A 240 18.71 12.97 8.39
CA VAL A 240 19.06 11.60 8.75
C VAL A 240 20.57 11.49 8.93
N PRO A 241 21.07 11.01 10.09
CA PRO A 241 22.51 10.89 10.34
C PRO A 241 23.18 9.84 9.44
N ASP A 242 24.44 10.03 9.10
CA ASP A 242 25.25 9.09 8.30
C ASP A 242 25.29 7.66 8.89
N ALA A 243 25.13 7.54 10.20
CA ALA A 243 25.03 6.25 10.88
C ALA A 243 23.90 5.36 10.31
N PHE A 244 22.85 5.95 9.70
CA PHE A 244 21.78 5.22 9.05
C PHE A 244 22.29 4.32 7.92
N PHE A 245 23.26 4.78 7.13
CA PHE A 245 23.74 4.03 5.97
C PHE A 245 24.40 2.68 6.32
N LEU A 246 24.90 2.53 7.55
CA LEU A 246 25.36 1.22 8.05
C LEU A 246 24.19 0.27 8.32
N LEU A 247 23.01 0.80 8.59
CA LEU A 247 21.81 0.04 8.94
C LEU A 247 20.83 -0.09 7.78
N ALA A 248 20.98 0.68 6.70
CA ALA A 248 20.10 0.66 5.56
C ALA A 248 19.85 -0.75 5.01
N PRO A 249 20.85 -1.65 4.85
CA PRO A 249 20.61 -3.01 4.40
C PRO A 249 19.70 -3.85 5.31
N TRP A 250 19.55 -3.47 6.57
CA TRP A 250 18.64 -4.14 7.52
C TRP A 250 17.21 -3.62 7.43
N PHE A 251 17.02 -2.43 6.85
CA PHE A 251 15.71 -1.87 6.52
C PHE A 251 15.24 -2.27 5.12
N ASP A 252 16.14 -2.63 4.23
CA ASP A 252 15.82 -3.08 2.87
C ASP A 252 15.20 -4.49 2.81
N LEU A 253 15.08 -5.18 3.93
CA LEU A 253 14.41 -6.47 4.09
C LEU A 253 12.89 -6.29 4.10
N GLY A 254 12.35 -5.72 3.03
CA GLY A 254 10.99 -5.21 3.11
C GLY A 254 9.93 -5.98 2.36
N VAL A 255 10.31 -6.84 1.44
CA VAL A 255 9.33 -7.54 0.60
C VAL A 255 8.94 -8.86 1.26
N ALA A 256 7.67 -8.99 1.64
CA ALA A 256 7.12 -10.16 2.33
C ALA A 256 6.79 -11.27 1.31
N ASN A 257 7.78 -11.81 0.62
CA ASN A 257 7.60 -12.94 -0.28
C ASN A 257 8.91 -13.76 -0.37
N ASP A 258 8.86 -14.86 -1.10
CA ASP A 258 9.97 -15.77 -1.37
C ASP A 258 11.18 -15.13 -2.08
N ARG A 259 11.03 -13.88 -2.55
CA ARG A 259 12.06 -13.07 -3.22
C ARG A 259 12.73 -12.07 -2.29
N ALA A 260 12.40 -12.07 -1.00
CA ALA A 260 13.04 -11.19 -0.04
C ALA A 260 14.57 -11.37 -0.08
N PRO A 261 15.35 -10.27 -0.10
CA PRO A 261 16.81 -10.37 -0.12
C PRO A 261 17.31 -11.11 1.11
N LEU A 262 18.43 -11.80 0.96
CA LEU A 262 19.10 -12.46 2.08
C LEU A 262 19.43 -11.41 3.16
N PRO A 263 19.30 -11.77 4.45
CA PRO A 263 19.71 -10.87 5.53
C PRO A 263 21.19 -10.50 5.37
N PRO A 264 21.56 -9.29 5.78
CA PRO A 264 22.97 -8.91 5.85
C PRO A 264 23.77 -9.92 6.70
N ALA A 265 25.10 -9.89 6.55
CA ALA A 265 25.99 -10.62 7.44
C ALA A 265 25.69 -10.30 8.91
N ALA A 266 26.04 -11.22 9.83
CA ALA A 266 25.82 -11.02 11.26
C ALA A 266 26.29 -9.62 11.72
N PRO A 267 25.50 -8.94 12.57
CA PRO A 267 25.83 -7.58 12.96
C PRO A 267 27.07 -7.51 13.83
N GLU A 268 27.91 -6.52 13.54
CA GLU A 268 29.14 -6.23 14.25
C GLU A 268 28.99 -4.99 15.12
N GLN A 269 30.02 -4.66 15.93
CA GLN A 269 29.98 -3.53 16.84
C GLN A 269 29.62 -2.19 16.16
N PRO A 270 30.10 -1.85 14.95
CA PRO A 270 29.69 -0.62 14.27
C PRO A 270 28.18 -0.48 14.05
N HIS A 271 27.47 -1.60 13.80
CA HIS A 271 26.00 -1.57 13.66
C HIS A 271 25.32 -1.23 14.99
N PHE A 272 25.83 -1.75 16.11
CA PHE A 272 25.33 -1.40 17.46
C PHE A 272 25.62 0.06 17.82
N ASP A 273 26.77 0.59 17.46
CA ASP A 273 27.12 2.00 17.68
C ASP A 273 26.25 2.93 16.82
N ALA A 274 25.93 2.50 15.58
CA ALA A 274 25.05 3.21 14.67
C ALA A 274 23.61 3.27 15.23
N ILE A 275 23.05 2.14 15.65
CA ILE A 275 21.67 2.11 16.21
C ILE A 275 21.56 2.92 17.49
N GLU A 276 22.59 2.90 18.38
CA GLU A 276 22.64 3.73 19.57
C GLU A 276 22.68 5.23 19.22
N THR A 277 23.40 5.58 18.15
CA THR A 277 23.46 6.97 17.66
C THR A 277 22.09 7.44 17.17
N LEU A 278 21.40 6.64 16.34
CA LEU A 278 20.08 6.97 15.84
C LEU A 278 19.03 7.04 16.95
N LEU A 279 19.05 6.12 17.91
CA LEU A 279 18.09 6.11 19.01
C LEU A 279 18.27 7.25 20.00
N TRP A 280 19.51 7.61 20.36
CA TRP A 280 19.75 8.47 21.51
C TRP A 280 20.31 9.84 21.17
N LYS A 281 21.02 9.98 20.04
CA LYS A 281 21.63 11.26 19.66
C LYS A 281 20.86 12.01 18.57
N TRP A 282 20.17 11.28 17.69
CA TRP A 282 19.36 11.89 16.64
C TRP A 282 18.06 12.46 17.24
N LYS A 283 17.72 13.71 16.87
CA LYS A 283 16.56 14.44 17.38
C LYS A 283 15.81 15.10 16.22
N GLY A 284 14.50 15.23 16.37
CA GLY A 284 13.63 15.85 15.38
C GLY A 284 12.29 15.14 15.24
N ALA A 285 11.46 15.60 14.33
CA ALA A 285 10.17 15.00 14.08
C ALA A 285 10.33 13.61 13.43
N LEU A 286 11.13 13.51 12.39
CA LEU A 286 11.47 12.25 11.72
C LEU A 286 12.10 11.22 12.67
N ALA A 287 13.02 11.67 13.56
CA ALA A 287 13.61 10.78 14.57
C ALA A 287 12.56 10.19 15.51
N ARG A 288 11.51 10.95 15.87
CA ARG A 288 10.39 10.47 16.69
C ARG A 288 9.53 9.46 15.97
N GLU A 289 9.23 9.68 14.68
CA GLU A 289 8.51 8.71 13.85
C GLU A 289 9.27 7.40 13.72
N TRP A 290 10.60 7.46 13.52
CA TRP A 290 11.42 6.27 13.33
C TRP A 290 11.82 5.55 14.62
N TYR A 291 11.63 6.18 15.79
CA TYR A 291 12.05 5.61 17.06
C TYR A 291 11.52 4.17 17.32
N PRO A 292 10.24 3.85 17.09
CA PRO A 292 9.73 2.49 17.29
C PRO A 292 10.40 1.46 16.36
N PHE A 293 10.64 1.84 15.11
CA PHE A 293 11.29 0.98 14.12
C PHE A 293 12.77 0.75 14.45
N LEU A 294 13.48 1.81 14.81
CA LEU A 294 14.88 1.73 15.24
C LEU A 294 15.02 0.88 16.51
N PHE A 295 14.10 1.03 17.46
CA PHE A 295 14.10 0.22 18.68
C PHE A 295 13.81 -1.25 18.37
N GLY A 296 12.91 -1.54 17.43
CA GLY A 296 12.66 -2.88 16.91
C GLY A 296 13.90 -3.47 16.26
N LEU A 297 14.54 -2.73 15.34
CA LEU A 297 15.77 -3.16 14.67
C LEU A 297 16.89 -3.45 15.68
N LYS A 298 17.04 -2.64 16.73
CA LYS A 298 18.02 -2.93 17.81
C LYS A 298 17.81 -4.32 18.41
N HIS A 299 16.56 -4.71 18.65
CA HIS A 299 16.27 -6.06 19.15
C HIS A 299 16.62 -7.14 18.13
N ASP A 300 16.30 -6.91 16.84
CA ASP A 300 16.61 -7.83 15.77
C ASP A 300 18.12 -8.05 15.63
N LEU A 301 18.92 -6.97 15.69
CA LEU A 301 20.37 -7.04 15.68
C LEU A 301 20.91 -7.84 16.89
N LEU A 302 20.32 -7.66 18.08
CA LEU A 302 20.71 -8.42 19.28
C LEU A 302 20.39 -9.90 19.16
N ILE A 303 19.27 -10.25 18.52
CA ILE A 303 18.87 -11.66 18.27
C ILE A 303 19.84 -12.29 17.28
N GLU A 304 20.11 -11.63 16.16
CA GLU A 304 21.04 -12.13 15.14
C GLU A 304 22.47 -12.29 15.68
N ALA A 305 22.88 -11.44 16.62
CA ALA A 305 24.15 -11.57 17.33
C ALA A 305 24.17 -12.63 18.44
N GLY A 306 23.04 -13.33 18.67
CA GLY A 306 22.90 -14.29 19.77
C GLY A 306 22.92 -13.67 21.18
N ARG A 307 22.69 -12.37 21.29
CA ARG A 307 22.73 -11.61 22.57
C ARG A 307 21.37 -11.47 23.23
N LEU A 308 20.28 -11.81 22.55
CA LEU A 308 18.92 -11.74 23.07
C LEU A 308 18.12 -12.98 22.62
N PRO A 309 17.45 -13.70 23.53
CA PRO A 309 16.63 -14.85 23.16
C PRO A 309 15.35 -14.41 22.43
N ASP A 310 14.96 -15.20 21.43
CA ASP A 310 13.80 -14.99 20.56
C ASP A 310 12.46 -14.82 21.26
N LEU A 311 12.27 -15.47 22.41
CA LEU A 311 11.02 -15.48 23.18
C LEU A 311 10.48 -14.08 23.56
N ARG A 312 11.35 -13.07 23.68
CA ARG A 312 10.89 -11.71 23.96
C ARG A 312 10.25 -11.03 22.76
N VAL A 313 10.67 -11.38 21.57
CA VAL A 313 10.16 -10.79 20.32
C VAL A 313 8.83 -11.42 19.94
N ALA A 314 8.64 -12.71 20.17
CA ALA A 314 7.39 -13.42 19.88
C ALA A 314 6.18 -12.87 20.67
N LYS A 315 6.40 -12.24 21.82
CA LYS A 315 5.34 -11.62 22.66
C LYS A 315 5.04 -10.16 22.30
N THR A 316 5.75 -9.59 21.35
CA THR A 316 5.58 -8.21 20.87
C THR A 316 5.18 -8.20 19.39
N GLN A 317 4.91 -7.03 18.85
CA GLN A 317 4.69 -6.90 17.41
C GLN A 317 5.89 -7.47 16.64
N THR A 318 5.61 -8.24 15.59
CA THR A 318 6.65 -8.85 14.75
C THR A 318 7.50 -7.76 14.07
N PRO A 319 8.82 -7.69 14.32
CA PRO A 319 9.70 -6.76 13.60
C PRO A 319 9.83 -7.16 12.12
N ALA A 320 10.22 -6.22 11.26
CA ALA A 320 10.40 -6.49 9.84
C ALA A 320 11.41 -7.63 9.58
N LEU A 321 12.54 -7.61 10.28
CA LEU A 321 13.54 -8.66 10.18
C LEU A 321 13.01 -10.01 10.67
N ALA A 322 12.20 -10.05 11.72
CA ALA A 322 11.60 -11.29 12.19
C ALA A 322 10.66 -11.91 11.17
N SER A 323 9.87 -11.09 10.45
CA SER A 323 9.04 -11.57 9.33
C SER A 323 9.92 -12.22 8.25
N HIS A 324 11.04 -11.59 7.89
CA HIS A 324 11.99 -12.15 6.94
C HIS A 324 12.62 -13.47 7.44
N LEU A 325 13.02 -13.53 8.70
CA LEU A 325 13.60 -14.74 9.30
C LEU A 325 12.61 -15.92 9.32
N LEU A 326 11.32 -15.65 9.56
CA LEU A 326 10.26 -16.65 9.47
C LEU A 326 10.15 -17.22 8.05
N GLN A 327 10.15 -16.36 7.04
CA GLN A 327 10.07 -16.75 5.63
C GLN A 327 11.28 -17.56 5.16
N THR A 328 12.46 -17.29 5.68
CA THR A 328 13.70 -18.00 5.31
C THR A 328 13.92 -19.32 6.07
N GLY A 329 12.94 -19.77 6.85
CA GLY A 329 13.03 -21.01 7.64
C GLY A 329 13.88 -20.90 8.92
N LYS A 330 14.52 -19.77 9.18
CA LYS A 330 15.23 -19.53 10.44
C LYS A 330 14.29 -19.25 11.62
N GLY A 331 13.00 -19.12 11.34
CA GLY A 331 11.96 -18.81 12.32
C GLY A 331 11.09 -19.99 12.77
N GLU A 332 11.34 -21.22 12.29
CA GLU A 332 10.52 -22.41 12.64
C GLU A 332 10.40 -22.64 14.15
N ILE A 333 11.42 -22.28 14.91
CA ILE A 333 11.43 -22.41 16.37
C ILE A 333 10.43 -21.45 17.04
N ARG A 334 10.06 -20.35 16.36
CA ARG A 334 9.14 -19.33 16.89
C ARG A 334 7.67 -19.74 16.78
N GLU A 335 7.29 -20.45 15.73
CA GLU A 335 5.92 -20.97 15.57
C GLU A 335 5.62 -22.08 16.59
N ARG A 336 6.59 -22.95 16.88
CA ARG A 336 6.41 -24.05 17.86
C ARG A 336 6.20 -23.56 19.29
N THR A 337 6.89 -22.49 19.69
CA THR A 337 6.75 -21.92 21.05
C THR A 337 5.46 -21.13 21.24
N TYR A 338 4.84 -20.60 20.19
CA TYR A 338 3.57 -19.87 20.29
C TYR A 338 2.36 -20.83 20.39
N ASN A 339 2.42 -21.97 19.72
CA ASN A 339 1.34 -22.98 19.71
C ASN A 339 1.37 -23.91 20.92
N ASP A 340 2.51 -24.05 21.61
CA ASP A 340 2.65 -24.93 22.77
C ASP A 340 2.23 -24.27 24.12
N GLU A 341 1.95 -22.95 24.12
CA GLU A 341 1.51 -22.21 25.31
C GLU A 341 0.02 -21.81 25.28
N THR A 342 -0.77 -22.26 24.29
CA THR A 342 -2.24 -22.13 24.22
C THR A 342 -2.94 -23.47 24.37
#